data_78674ee638eec8bbfcd9e9eedcd18a9d
#
_entry.id   78674ee638eec8bbfcd9e9eedcd18a9d
#
_cell.length_a   1.000
_cell.length_b   1.000
_cell.length_c   1.000
_cell.angle_alpha   90.00
_cell.angle_beta   90.00
_cell.angle_gamma   90.00
#
_symmetry.space_group_name_H-M   'P 1'
#
loop_
_entity.id
_entity.type
_entity.pdbx_description
1 polymer ?
#
loop_
_entity_poly.entity_id
_entity_poly.type
_entity_poly.pdbx_seq_one_letter_code
_entity_poly.pdbx_strand_id
1 'polypeptide(L)'
;LVLAVVAIGAAIVMGGGNPASLIDVPSILVVFGGTAGALIAAYPLGSILKIHTVVLKAVFGSAPDPAQTIKDLVKFAEIARREGILSLENHVEDMKDPFIVRGIKMAVDGTDPELIRTILDTELEALMDRHAGGKAILDAAGRMAPAFGMIGTLMGLIFMLQNMDDPSAIGPGMAVALITTMYGAIIANVITGPIAEKLGARDSEEVLVKTVIIAGVMSIQSGDNPRVVESKLLTYLPPAQRAAIEQAA
;
A
#
# COMPACT_ATOMS: atom_id res chain seq x y z
N LEU A 1 6.74 -5.14 11.74
CA LEU A 1 7.96 -4.34 11.72
C LEU A 1 8.59 -4.25 13.10
N VAL A 2 7.93 -3.65 14.10
CA VAL A 2 8.47 -3.49 15.47
C VAL A 2 8.87 -4.83 16.08
N LEU A 3 8.04 -5.85 15.96
CA LEU A 3 8.32 -7.20 16.47
C LEU A 3 9.58 -7.83 15.85
N ALA A 4 9.76 -7.66 14.54
CA ALA A 4 10.95 -8.16 13.84
C ALA A 4 12.23 -7.46 14.31
N VAL A 5 12.19 -6.12 14.44
CA VAL A 5 13.33 -5.33 14.92
C VAL A 5 13.67 -5.69 16.37
N VAL A 6 12.66 -5.84 17.24
CA VAL A 6 12.85 -6.26 18.65
C VAL A 6 13.43 -7.67 18.72
N ALA A 7 12.93 -8.62 17.92
CA ALA A 7 13.44 -9.98 17.90
C ALA A 7 14.90 -10.05 17.45
N ILE A 8 15.27 -9.32 16.39
CA ILE A 8 16.67 -9.24 15.93
C ILE A 8 17.54 -8.59 16.99
N GLY A 9 17.11 -7.48 17.59
CA GLY A 9 17.85 -6.80 18.65
C GLY A 9 18.05 -7.69 19.89
N ALA A 10 17.00 -8.40 20.31
CA ALA A 10 17.08 -9.34 21.43
C ALA A 10 18.05 -10.50 21.13
N ALA A 11 18.01 -11.06 19.92
CA ALA A 11 18.93 -12.13 19.52
C ALA A 11 20.39 -11.68 19.57
N ILE A 12 20.69 -10.44 19.14
CA ILE A 12 22.04 -9.88 19.23
C ILE A 12 22.52 -9.79 20.68
N VAL A 13 21.67 -9.24 21.56
CA VAL A 13 22.01 -9.06 22.99
C VAL A 13 22.15 -10.42 23.68
N MET A 14 21.24 -11.35 23.43
CA MET A 14 21.31 -12.73 24.01
C MET A 14 22.52 -13.51 23.51
N GLY A 15 22.97 -13.25 22.29
CA GLY A 15 24.21 -13.83 21.74
C GLY A 15 25.49 -13.19 22.27
N GLY A 16 25.40 -12.26 23.24
CA GLY A 16 26.55 -11.54 23.80
C GLY A 16 27.13 -10.47 22.88
N GLY A 17 26.44 -10.15 21.81
CA GLY A 17 26.86 -9.12 20.85
C GLY A 17 26.53 -7.71 21.35
N ASN A 18 27.37 -6.74 20.96
CA ASN A 18 27.10 -5.33 21.20
C ASN A 18 26.39 -4.77 19.96
N PRO A 19 25.14 -4.27 20.07
CA PRO A 19 24.44 -3.67 18.92
C PRO A 19 25.18 -2.52 18.24
N ALA A 20 26.00 -1.78 19.00
CA ALA A 20 26.82 -0.69 18.46
C ALA A 20 27.90 -1.18 17.48
N SER A 21 28.38 -2.42 17.63
CA SER A 21 29.36 -3.00 16.68
C SER A 21 28.79 -3.29 15.29
N LEU A 22 27.48 -3.26 15.16
CA LEU A 22 26.79 -3.43 13.88
C LEU A 22 26.61 -2.10 13.11
N ILE A 23 27.00 -0.97 13.72
CA ILE A 23 26.96 0.34 13.06
C ILE A 23 28.31 0.56 12.37
N ASP A 24 28.33 0.41 11.07
CA ASP A 24 29.51 0.59 10.23
C ASP A 24 29.24 1.61 9.13
N VAL A 25 29.96 2.74 9.16
CA VAL A 25 29.72 3.87 8.23
C VAL A 25 29.96 3.50 6.77
N PRO A 26 31.04 2.80 6.40
CA PRO A 26 31.26 2.33 5.04
C PRO A 26 30.10 1.45 4.55
N SER A 27 29.63 0.51 5.36
CA SER A 27 28.50 -0.38 5.02
C SER A 27 27.19 0.40 4.82
N ILE A 28 26.93 1.42 5.65
CA ILE A 28 25.77 2.31 5.48
C ILE A 28 25.86 3.05 4.15
N LEU A 29 27.01 3.62 3.81
CA LEU A 29 27.19 4.35 2.55
C LEU A 29 27.00 3.46 1.33
N VAL A 30 27.53 2.24 1.34
CA VAL A 30 27.39 1.31 0.22
C VAL A 30 25.92 0.89 0.06
N VAL A 31 25.25 0.44 1.11
CA VAL A 31 23.91 -0.14 1.01
C VAL A 31 22.84 0.93 0.89
N PHE A 32 22.79 1.88 1.81
CA PHE A 32 21.77 2.95 1.78
C PHE A 32 22.06 3.98 0.67
N GLY A 33 23.31 4.43 0.56
CA GLY A 33 23.71 5.37 -0.47
C GLY A 33 23.58 4.78 -1.87
N GLY A 34 24.05 3.56 -2.07
CA GLY A 34 23.91 2.85 -3.34
C GLY A 34 22.45 2.61 -3.73
N THR A 35 21.62 2.11 -2.79
CA THR A 35 20.18 1.90 -3.03
C THR A 35 19.48 3.21 -3.34
N ALA A 36 19.74 4.28 -2.58
CA ALA A 36 19.15 5.59 -2.82
C ALA A 36 19.59 6.16 -4.18
N GLY A 37 20.86 6.06 -4.54
CA GLY A 37 21.38 6.48 -5.85
C GLY A 37 20.74 5.74 -7.00
N ALA A 38 20.59 4.44 -6.89
CA ALA A 38 19.91 3.61 -7.90
C ALA A 38 18.42 3.93 -8.04
N LEU A 39 17.72 4.20 -6.92
CA LEU A 39 16.33 4.65 -6.95
C LEU A 39 16.18 6.02 -7.61
N ILE A 40 17.06 6.97 -7.32
CA ILE A 40 17.06 8.31 -7.94
C ILE A 40 17.31 8.20 -9.45
N ALA A 41 18.14 7.27 -9.88
CA ALA A 41 18.36 7.01 -11.30
C ALA A 41 17.15 6.35 -12.00
N ALA A 42 16.38 5.53 -11.28
CA ALA A 42 15.27 4.75 -11.83
C ALA A 42 13.90 5.47 -11.78
N TYR A 43 13.71 6.39 -10.84
CA TYR A 43 12.40 7.04 -10.59
C TYR A 43 12.52 8.57 -10.48
N PRO A 44 11.45 9.32 -10.83
CA PRO A 44 11.43 10.76 -10.65
C PRO A 44 11.62 11.14 -9.17
N LEU A 45 12.48 12.12 -8.89
CA LEU A 45 12.76 12.62 -7.53
C LEU A 45 11.49 12.99 -6.75
N GLY A 46 10.52 13.62 -7.44
CA GLY A 46 9.25 13.99 -6.83
C GLY A 46 8.44 12.81 -6.30
N SER A 47 8.55 11.63 -6.93
CA SER A 47 7.91 10.39 -6.47
C SER A 47 8.64 9.79 -5.27
N ILE A 48 9.97 9.82 -5.30
CA ILE A 48 10.81 9.32 -4.19
C ILE A 48 10.58 10.15 -2.92
N LEU A 49 10.55 11.48 -3.05
CA LEU A 49 10.32 12.37 -1.91
C LEU A 49 8.93 12.21 -1.28
N LYS A 50 7.94 11.75 -2.06
CA LYS A 50 6.59 11.47 -1.56
C LYS A 50 6.43 10.07 -0.95
N ILE A 51 7.43 9.19 -1.05
CA ILE A 51 7.32 7.83 -0.56
C ILE A 51 7.00 7.74 0.93
N HIS A 52 7.51 8.70 1.73
CA HIS A 52 7.21 8.75 3.16
C HIS A 52 5.70 8.93 3.44
N THR A 53 4.97 9.71 2.63
CA THR A 53 3.52 9.89 2.78
C THR A 53 2.76 8.61 2.41
N VAL A 54 3.24 7.88 1.39
CA VAL A 54 2.70 6.58 0.99
C VAL A 54 2.89 5.56 2.10
N VAL A 55 4.10 5.49 2.68
CA VAL A 55 4.41 4.60 3.81
C VAL A 55 3.54 4.93 5.03
N LEU A 56 3.39 6.19 5.39
CA LEU A 56 2.54 6.60 6.51
C LEU A 56 1.07 6.19 6.30
N LYS A 57 0.54 6.38 5.09
CA LYS A 57 -0.82 5.92 4.74
C LYS A 57 -0.94 4.40 4.81
N ALA A 58 0.04 3.65 4.33
CA ALA A 58 0.04 2.18 4.39
C ALA A 58 0.05 1.67 5.84
N VAL A 59 0.78 2.33 6.73
CA VAL A 59 0.93 1.90 8.13
C VAL A 59 -0.26 2.32 8.99
N PHE A 60 -0.73 3.57 8.87
CA PHE A 60 -1.71 4.19 9.76
C PHE A 60 -3.07 4.43 9.10
N GLY A 61 -3.18 4.32 7.78
CA GLY A 61 -4.45 4.49 7.08
C GLY A 61 -5.46 3.41 7.47
N SER A 62 -6.74 3.81 7.56
CA SER A 62 -7.87 2.88 7.70
C SER A 62 -8.47 2.63 6.32
N ALA A 63 -8.71 1.38 5.97
CA ALA A 63 -9.51 1.07 4.79
C ALA A 63 -10.98 1.37 5.06
N PRO A 64 -11.74 1.89 4.07
CA PRO A 64 -13.17 2.02 4.20
C PRO A 64 -13.81 0.64 4.35
N ASP A 65 -14.90 0.57 5.13
CA ASP A 65 -15.65 -0.68 5.33
C ASP A 65 -16.61 -0.92 4.15
N PRO A 66 -16.40 -1.98 3.35
CA PRO A 66 -17.29 -2.29 2.24
C PRO A 66 -18.73 -2.57 2.69
N ALA A 67 -18.92 -3.17 3.87
CA ALA A 67 -20.25 -3.48 4.39
C ALA A 67 -21.03 -2.21 4.73
N GLN A 68 -20.37 -1.21 5.32
CA GLN A 68 -20.99 0.09 5.58
C GLN A 68 -21.31 0.82 4.27
N THR A 69 -20.40 0.78 3.29
CA THR A 69 -20.62 1.38 1.97
C THR A 69 -21.85 0.78 1.27
N ILE A 70 -22.05 -0.54 1.35
CA ILE A 70 -23.24 -1.22 0.79
C ILE A 70 -24.51 -0.71 1.48
N LYS A 71 -24.53 -0.62 2.81
CA LYS A 71 -25.69 -0.11 3.56
C LYS A 71 -26.05 1.34 3.14
N ASP A 72 -25.05 2.19 2.98
CA ASP A 72 -25.25 3.56 2.57
C ASP A 72 -25.83 3.64 1.14
N LEU A 73 -25.32 2.83 0.20
CA LEU A 73 -25.83 2.76 -1.17
C LEU A 73 -27.26 2.21 -1.25
N VAL A 74 -27.58 1.19 -0.45
CA VAL A 74 -28.94 0.64 -0.37
C VAL A 74 -29.91 1.69 0.16
N LYS A 75 -29.51 2.45 1.20
CA LYS A 75 -30.30 3.56 1.74
C LYS A 75 -30.54 4.64 0.67
N PHE A 76 -29.54 4.97 -0.14
CA PHE A 76 -29.72 5.89 -1.28
C PHE A 76 -30.67 5.32 -2.34
N ALA A 77 -30.60 4.03 -2.63
CA ALA A 77 -31.55 3.39 -3.53
C ALA A 77 -32.99 3.46 -3.00
N GLU A 78 -33.20 3.32 -1.68
CA GLU A 78 -34.53 3.49 -1.05
C GLU A 78 -35.05 4.92 -1.17
N ILE A 79 -34.21 5.93 -0.89
CA ILE A 79 -34.57 7.35 -0.98
C ILE A 79 -34.90 7.68 -2.45
N ALA A 80 -34.01 7.31 -3.38
CA ALA A 80 -34.24 7.55 -4.81
C ALA A 80 -35.55 6.95 -5.32
N ARG A 81 -35.92 5.75 -4.82
CA ARG A 81 -37.18 5.08 -5.21
C ARG A 81 -38.41 5.72 -4.63
N ARG A 82 -38.36 6.26 -3.39
CA ARG A 82 -39.51 6.89 -2.73
C ARG A 82 -39.71 8.34 -3.14
N GLU A 83 -38.64 9.08 -3.24
CA GLU A 83 -38.65 10.55 -3.34
C GLU A 83 -38.13 11.05 -4.71
N GLY A 84 -37.64 10.11 -5.53
CA GLY A 84 -36.99 10.42 -6.80
C GLY A 84 -35.49 10.68 -6.65
N ILE A 85 -34.74 10.50 -7.75
CA ILE A 85 -33.29 10.61 -7.77
C ILE A 85 -32.78 12.02 -7.38
N LEU A 86 -33.56 13.06 -7.68
CA LEU A 86 -33.21 14.46 -7.36
C LEU A 86 -33.13 14.71 -5.85
N SER A 87 -33.88 13.96 -5.02
CA SER A 87 -33.83 14.10 -3.57
C SER A 87 -32.49 13.72 -2.95
N LEU A 88 -31.68 12.92 -3.67
CA LEU A 88 -30.37 12.49 -3.22
C LEU A 88 -29.38 13.65 -3.08
N GLU A 89 -29.59 14.78 -3.78
CA GLU A 89 -28.73 15.97 -3.70
C GLU A 89 -28.57 16.45 -2.25
N ASN A 90 -29.67 16.47 -1.49
CA ASN A 90 -29.68 16.90 -0.10
C ASN A 90 -29.03 15.90 0.88
N HIS A 91 -28.89 14.63 0.49
CA HIS A 91 -28.38 13.57 1.36
C HIS A 91 -26.91 13.23 1.07
N VAL A 92 -26.42 13.61 -0.11
CA VAL A 92 -25.06 13.29 -0.56
C VAL A 92 -24.00 14.16 0.11
N GLU A 93 -24.37 15.37 0.58
CA GLU A 93 -23.41 16.28 1.23
C GLU A 93 -22.91 15.75 2.58
N ASP A 94 -23.68 14.88 3.23
CA ASP A 94 -23.29 14.24 4.50
C ASP A 94 -22.31 13.08 4.32
N MET A 95 -22.06 12.66 3.06
CA MET A 95 -21.19 11.53 2.75
C MET A 95 -19.71 11.91 2.81
N LYS A 96 -18.93 11.07 3.49
CA LYS A 96 -17.49 11.28 3.67
C LYS A 96 -16.66 10.93 2.46
N ASP A 97 -17.15 10.03 1.58
CA ASP A 97 -16.41 9.57 0.41
C ASP A 97 -16.73 10.43 -0.81
N PRO A 98 -15.77 11.23 -1.30
CA PRO A 98 -15.99 12.11 -2.44
C PRO A 98 -16.29 11.35 -3.75
N PHE A 99 -15.95 10.08 -3.84
CA PHE A 99 -16.22 9.25 -5.00
C PHE A 99 -17.71 8.91 -5.09
N ILE A 100 -18.36 8.56 -3.96
CA ILE A 100 -19.83 8.39 -3.89
C ILE A 100 -20.53 9.70 -4.25
N VAL A 101 -20.09 10.80 -3.63
CA VAL A 101 -20.66 12.14 -3.88
C VAL A 101 -20.65 12.48 -5.36
N ARG A 102 -19.52 12.26 -6.05
CA ARG A 102 -19.38 12.51 -7.48
C ARG A 102 -20.30 11.63 -8.31
N GLY A 103 -20.33 10.32 -8.04
CA GLY A 103 -21.18 9.37 -8.76
C GLY A 103 -22.67 9.72 -8.64
N ILE A 104 -23.14 10.00 -7.44
CA ILE A 104 -24.54 10.37 -7.19
C ILE A 104 -24.89 11.72 -7.82
N LYS A 105 -24.01 12.74 -7.73
CA LYS A 105 -24.25 14.04 -8.37
C LYS A 105 -24.41 13.90 -9.88
N MET A 106 -23.55 13.15 -10.56
CA MET A 106 -23.71 12.89 -11.99
C MET A 106 -25.04 12.19 -12.31
N ALA A 107 -25.48 11.26 -11.46
CA ALA A 107 -26.78 10.58 -11.63
C ALA A 107 -27.96 11.54 -11.42
N VAL A 108 -27.89 12.45 -10.44
CA VAL A 108 -28.88 13.51 -10.17
C VAL A 108 -28.95 14.52 -11.34
N ASP A 109 -27.78 14.89 -11.90
CA ASP A 109 -27.66 15.79 -13.04
C ASP A 109 -28.19 15.19 -14.37
N GLY A 110 -28.62 13.92 -14.35
CA GLY A 110 -29.12 13.22 -15.53
C GLY A 110 -28.06 12.86 -16.56
N THR A 111 -26.79 12.76 -16.15
CA THR A 111 -25.70 12.33 -17.02
C THR A 111 -25.97 10.92 -17.55
N ASP A 112 -25.58 10.68 -18.81
CA ASP A 112 -25.71 9.38 -19.45
C ASP A 112 -25.04 8.27 -18.62
N PRO A 113 -25.71 7.11 -18.40
CA PRO A 113 -25.19 6.00 -17.59
C PRO A 113 -23.82 5.50 -18.03
N GLU A 114 -23.58 5.36 -19.32
CA GLU A 114 -22.30 4.88 -19.84
C GLU A 114 -21.18 5.89 -19.59
N LEU A 115 -21.52 7.18 -19.67
CA LEU A 115 -20.56 8.25 -19.37
C LEU A 115 -20.21 8.30 -17.87
N ILE A 116 -21.20 8.14 -16.97
CA ILE A 116 -20.95 8.05 -15.52
C ILE A 116 -20.00 6.89 -15.24
N ARG A 117 -20.31 5.72 -15.79
CA ARG A 117 -19.48 4.54 -15.62
C ARG A 117 -18.06 4.76 -16.09
N THR A 118 -17.90 5.31 -17.31
CA THR A 118 -16.60 5.59 -17.91
C THR A 118 -15.78 6.55 -17.04
N ILE A 119 -16.40 7.62 -16.52
CA ILE A 119 -15.71 8.60 -15.66
C ILE A 119 -15.25 7.94 -14.36
N LEU A 120 -16.11 7.16 -13.70
CA LEU A 120 -15.79 6.50 -12.45
C LEU A 120 -14.73 5.39 -12.62
N ASP A 121 -14.82 4.59 -13.68
CA ASP A 121 -13.84 3.57 -14.03
C ASP A 121 -12.45 4.23 -14.30
N THR A 122 -12.42 5.33 -15.06
CA THR A 122 -11.18 6.09 -15.32
C THR A 122 -10.56 6.64 -14.04
N GLU A 123 -11.39 7.16 -13.12
CA GLU A 123 -10.91 7.65 -11.81
C GLU A 123 -10.34 6.51 -10.96
N LEU A 124 -10.98 5.34 -11.00
CA LEU A 124 -10.50 4.13 -10.33
C LEU A 124 -9.17 3.66 -10.91
N GLU A 125 -9.04 3.58 -12.23
CA GLU A 125 -7.78 3.23 -12.91
C GLU A 125 -6.65 4.20 -12.54
N ALA A 126 -6.92 5.50 -12.56
CA ALA A 126 -5.95 6.52 -12.17
C ALA A 126 -5.54 6.42 -10.69
N LEU A 127 -6.43 5.94 -9.81
CA LEU A 127 -6.12 5.66 -8.41
C LEU A 127 -5.18 4.45 -8.31
N MET A 128 -5.51 3.35 -9.00
CA MET A 128 -4.70 2.13 -9.04
C MET A 128 -3.29 2.40 -9.56
N ASP A 129 -3.15 3.18 -10.63
CA ASP A 129 -1.86 3.56 -11.21
C ASP A 129 -0.99 4.36 -10.22
N ARG A 130 -1.61 5.28 -9.47
CA ARG A 130 -0.88 6.04 -8.43
C ARG A 130 -0.40 5.13 -7.30
N HIS A 131 -1.22 4.16 -6.87
CA HIS A 131 -0.85 3.21 -5.83
C HIS A 131 0.23 2.23 -6.31
N ALA A 132 0.08 1.71 -7.53
CA ALA A 132 1.08 0.86 -8.18
C ALA A 132 2.44 1.57 -8.29
N GLY A 133 2.45 2.86 -8.67
CA GLY A 133 3.68 3.67 -8.73
C GLY A 133 4.37 3.81 -7.36
N GLY A 134 3.61 4.01 -6.29
CA GLY A 134 4.15 4.06 -4.93
C GLY A 134 4.72 2.71 -4.48
N LYS A 135 3.99 1.62 -4.73
CA LYS A 135 4.43 0.26 -4.42
C LYS A 135 5.69 -0.13 -5.19
N ALA A 136 5.77 0.22 -6.48
CA ALA A 136 6.91 -0.10 -7.35
C ALA A 136 8.24 0.45 -6.83
N ILE A 137 8.25 1.65 -6.21
CA ILE A 137 9.45 2.22 -5.60
C ILE A 137 9.91 1.38 -4.40
N LEU A 138 8.98 0.92 -3.54
CA LEU A 138 9.30 0.06 -2.39
C LEU A 138 9.81 -1.31 -2.85
N ASP A 139 9.18 -1.91 -3.86
CA ASP A 139 9.61 -3.17 -4.46
C ASP A 139 11.00 -3.04 -5.08
N ALA A 140 11.28 -1.92 -5.76
CA ALA A 140 12.60 -1.65 -6.31
C ALA A 140 13.66 -1.49 -5.22
N ALA A 141 13.37 -0.77 -4.12
CA ALA A 141 14.25 -0.66 -2.97
C ALA A 141 14.57 -2.05 -2.37
N GLY A 142 13.54 -2.89 -2.23
CA GLY A 142 13.68 -4.27 -1.73
C GLY A 142 14.55 -5.16 -2.62
N ARG A 143 14.53 -4.96 -3.94
CA ARG A 143 15.40 -5.68 -4.87
C ARG A 143 16.83 -5.12 -4.91
N MET A 144 16.99 -3.80 -4.83
CA MET A 144 18.29 -3.14 -4.96
C MET A 144 19.13 -3.24 -3.69
N ALA A 145 18.53 -3.13 -2.50
CA ALA A 145 19.27 -3.15 -1.26
C ALA A 145 20.12 -4.42 -1.04
N PRO A 146 19.63 -5.66 -1.27
CA PRO A 146 20.46 -6.85 -1.21
C PRO A 146 21.57 -6.88 -2.26
N ALA A 147 21.32 -6.33 -3.46
CA ALA A 147 22.35 -6.24 -4.51
C ALA A 147 23.52 -5.35 -4.07
N PHE A 148 23.22 -4.19 -3.47
CA PHE A 148 24.26 -3.34 -2.87
C PHE A 148 24.90 -4.00 -1.64
N GLY A 149 24.16 -4.81 -0.89
CA GLY A 149 24.71 -5.67 0.16
C GLY A 149 25.77 -6.61 -0.36
N MET A 150 25.50 -7.31 -1.49
CA MET A 150 26.49 -8.17 -2.13
C MET A 150 27.69 -7.41 -2.68
N ILE A 151 27.49 -6.23 -3.26
CA ILE A 151 28.60 -5.36 -3.70
C ILE A 151 29.50 -5.04 -2.49
N GLY A 152 28.91 -4.66 -1.36
CA GLY A 152 29.65 -4.39 -0.15
C GLY A 152 30.39 -5.61 0.41
N THR A 153 29.80 -6.81 0.31
CA THR A 153 30.48 -8.07 0.66
C THR A 153 31.74 -8.25 -0.18
N LEU A 154 31.63 -8.11 -1.50
CA LEU A 154 32.78 -8.23 -2.40
C LEU A 154 33.85 -7.18 -2.10
N MET A 155 33.44 -5.93 -1.84
CA MET A 155 34.40 -4.88 -1.45
C MET A 155 35.14 -5.20 -0.15
N GLY A 156 34.43 -5.66 0.87
CA GLY A 156 35.02 -6.07 2.16
C GLY A 156 36.03 -7.21 2.01
N LEU A 157 35.67 -8.22 1.19
CA LEU A 157 36.58 -9.34 0.89
C LEU A 157 37.81 -8.89 0.08
N ILE A 158 37.65 -8.01 -0.90
CA ILE A 158 38.78 -7.46 -1.67
C ILE A 158 39.73 -6.70 -0.73
N PHE A 159 39.22 -5.84 0.16
CA PHE A 159 40.06 -5.12 1.10
C PHE A 159 40.78 -6.05 2.08
N MET A 160 40.11 -7.11 2.54
CA MET A 160 40.71 -8.14 3.36
C MET A 160 41.87 -8.85 2.62
N LEU A 161 41.66 -9.24 1.37
CA LEU A 161 42.66 -9.95 0.56
C LEU A 161 43.85 -9.07 0.22
N GLN A 162 43.64 -7.77 0.01
CA GLN A 162 44.73 -6.81 -0.27
C GLN A 162 45.68 -6.60 0.93
N ASN A 163 45.21 -6.92 2.14
CA ASN A 163 45.94 -6.71 3.38
C ASN A 163 46.19 -8.04 4.14
N MET A 164 46.29 -9.15 3.44
CA MET A 164 46.44 -10.49 4.05
C MET A 164 47.72 -10.63 4.90
N ASP A 165 48.74 -9.84 4.62
CA ASP A 165 50.01 -9.84 5.39
C ASP A 165 49.86 -9.18 6.77
N ASP A 166 48.74 -8.41 7.00
CA ASP A 166 48.42 -7.80 8.29
C ASP A 166 47.19 -8.49 8.92
N PRO A 167 47.38 -9.37 9.90
CA PRO A 167 46.27 -10.04 10.59
C PRO A 167 45.27 -9.09 11.24
N SER A 168 45.65 -7.84 11.57
CA SER A 168 44.76 -6.85 12.17
C SER A 168 43.75 -6.26 11.15
N ALA A 169 44.01 -6.32 9.86
CA ALA A 169 43.15 -5.86 8.78
C ALA A 169 42.08 -6.88 8.35
N ILE A 170 42.27 -8.16 8.67
CA ILE A 170 41.34 -9.25 8.30
C ILE A 170 39.97 -9.03 8.96
N GLY A 171 39.94 -8.74 10.26
CA GLY A 171 38.70 -8.56 11.03
C GLY A 171 37.79 -7.44 10.49
N PRO A 172 38.30 -6.21 10.30
CA PRO A 172 37.54 -5.12 9.74
C PRO A 172 36.99 -5.39 8.33
N GLY A 173 37.78 -5.98 7.43
CA GLY A 173 37.32 -6.33 6.07
C GLY A 173 36.17 -7.35 6.08
N MET A 174 36.27 -8.37 6.93
CA MET A 174 35.21 -9.36 7.12
C MET A 174 33.95 -8.75 7.74
N ALA A 175 34.10 -7.84 8.71
CA ALA A 175 32.98 -7.14 9.31
C ALA A 175 32.18 -6.35 8.29
N VAL A 176 32.81 -5.54 7.43
CA VAL A 176 32.18 -4.81 6.35
C VAL A 176 31.41 -5.76 5.42
N ALA A 177 32.02 -6.89 5.03
CA ALA A 177 31.39 -7.87 4.16
C ALA A 177 30.09 -8.44 4.76
N LEU A 178 30.09 -8.77 6.04
CA LEU A 178 28.92 -9.35 6.71
C LEU A 178 27.84 -8.31 7.02
N ILE A 179 28.23 -7.12 7.48
CA ILE A 179 27.31 -6.05 7.87
C ILE A 179 26.56 -5.51 6.64
N THR A 180 27.23 -5.34 5.50
CA THR A 180 26.58 -4.89 4.26
C THR A 180 25.49 -5.85 3.80
N THR A 181 25.76 -7.15 3.83
CA THR A 181 24.77 -8.18 3.49
C THR A 181 23.59 -8.15 4.47
N MET A 182 23.86 -8.03 5.75
CA MET A 182 22.83 -7.91 6.80
C MET A 182 21.94 -6.67 6.56
N TYR A 183 22.53 -5.51 6.27
CA TYR A 183 21.76 -4.29 5.98
C TYR A 183 20.85 -4.46 4.75
N GLY A 184 21.40 -5.03 3.67
CA GLY A 184 20.62 -5.31 2.47
C GLY A 184 19.42 -6.21 2.76
N ALA A 185 19.63 -7.28 3.54
CA ALA A 185 18.58 -8.21 3.94
C ALA A 185 17.52 -7.56 4.85
N ILE A 186 17.93 -6.74 5.80
CA ILE A 186 17.01 -6.01 6.71
C ILE A 186 16.15 -5.03 5.89
N ILE A 187 16.74 -4.22 5.02
CA ILE A 187 15.98 -3.27 4.18
C ILE A 187 14.95 -4.03 3.36
N ALA A 188 15.34 -5.11 2.69
CA ALA A 188 14.45 -5.86 1.79
C ALA A 188 13.33 -6.57 2.55
N ASN A 189 13.65 -7.36 3.56
CA ASN A 189 12.73 -8.33 4.14
C ASN A 189 12.05 -7.83 5.41
N VAL A 190 12.64 -6.88 6.12
CA VAL A 190 12.07 -6.34 7.35
C VAL A 190 11.37 -5.00 7.12
N ILE A 191 11.86 -4.18 6.18
CA ILE A 191 11.34 -2.82 5.97
C ILE A 191 10.47 -2.75 4.72
N THR A 192 11.09 -2.84 3.54
CA THR A 192 10.40 -2.51 2.28
C THR A 192 9.39 -3.57 1.86
N GLY A 193 9.72 -4.86 1.99
CA GLY A 193 8.83 -5.95 1.63
C GLY A 193 7.50 -5.91 2.39
N PRO A 194 7.48 -5.97 3.72
CA PRO A 194 6.23 -5.93 4.48
C PRO A 194 5.41 -4.64 4.29
N ILE A 195 6.07 -3.51 4.03
CA ILE A 195 5.36 -2.25 3.74
C ILE A 195 4.72 -2.32 2.34
N ALA A 196 5.43 -2.82 1.33
CA ALA A 196 4.91 -2.99 -0.01
C ALA A 196 3.73 -3.97 -0.07
N GLU A 197 3.81 -5.09 0.66
CA GLU A 197 2.71 -6.05 0.79
C GLU A 197 1.48 -5.44 1.47
N LYS A 198 1.68 -4.70 2.57
CA LYS A 198 0.59 -4.02 3.25
C LYS A 198 -0.06 -2.95 2.36
N LEU A 199 0.75 -2.23 1.57
CA LEU A 199 0.23 -1.24 0.62
C LEU A 199 -0.62 -1.91 -0.46
N GLY A 200 -0.18 -3.05 -1.01
CA GLY A 200 -0.94 -3.82 -1.98
C GLY A 200 -2.27 -4.35 -1.41
N ALA A 201 -2.28 -4.85 -0.17
CA ALA A 201 -3.50 -5.28 0.49
C ALA A 201 -4.49 -4.12 0.67
N ARG A 202 -4.02 -2.95 1.10
CA ARG A 202 -4.84 -1.74 1.25
C ARG A 202 -5.40 -1.24 -0.07
N ASP A 203 -4.60 -1.29 -1.12
CA ASP A 203 -5.04 -0.95 -2.47
C ASP A 203 -6.19 -1.85 -2.93
N SER A 204 -6.05 -3.16 -2.74
CA SER A 204 -7.11 -4.12 -3.09
C SER A 204 -8.41 -3.88 -2.32
N GLU A 205 -8.33 -3.52 -1.02
CA GLU A 205 -9.50 -3.16 -0.21
C GLU A 205 -10.17 -1.87 -0.73
N GLU A 206 -9.39 -0.83 -1.07
CA GLU A 206 -9.93 0.43 -1.60
C GLU A 206 -10.55 0.24 -2.98
N VAL A 207 -9.90 -0.52 -3.87
CA VAL A 207 -10.40 -0.87 -5.20
C VAL A 207 -11.73 -1.61 -5.10
N LEU A 208 -11.86 -2.57 -4.17
CA LEU A 208 -13.12 -3.29 -3.93
C LEU A 208 -14.23 -2.31 -3.56
N VAL A 209 -13.99 -1.40 -2.62
CA VAL A 209 -14.99 -0.41 -2.20
C VAL A 209 -15.40 0.50 -3.36
N LYS A 210 -14.45 1.00 -4.13
CA LYS A 210 -14.75 1.84 -5.32
C LYS A 210 -15.56 1.08 -6.35
N THR A 211 -15.25 -0.19 -6.61
CA THR A 211 -16.00 -1.05 -7.52
C THR A 211 -17.45 -1.25 -7.04
N VAL A 212 -17.65 -1.46 -5.73
CA VAL A 212 -18.98 -1.54 -5.12
C VAL A 212 -19.74 -0.21 -5.30
N ILE A 213 -19.08 0.93 -5.14
CA ILE A 213 -19.68 2.25 -5.34
C ILE A 213 -20.14 2.42 -6.79
N ILE A 214 -19.30 2.08 -7.77
CA ILE A 214 -19.67 2.14 -9.19
C ILE A 214 -20.92 1.30 -9.46
N ALA A 215 -20.92 0.04 -9.01
CA ALA A 215 -22.06 -0.85 -9.19
C ALA A 215 -23.34 -0.32 -8.52
N GLY A 216 -23.21 0.28 -7.32
CA GLY A 216 -24.31 0.87 -6.57
C GLY A 216 -24.88 2.11 -7.27
N VAL A 217 -24.02 3.05 -7.68
CA VAL A 217 -24.44 4.26 -8.41
C VAL A 217 -25.18 3.91 -9.70
N MET A 218 -24.64 2.95 -10.47
CA MET A 218 -25.29 2.49 -11.70
C MET A 218 -26.65 1.85 -11.42
N SER A 219 -26.80 1.09 -10.35
CA SER A 219 -28.07 0.47 -9.96
C SER A 219 -29.09 1.52 -9.47
N ILE A 220 -28.66 2.55 -8.75
CA ILE A 220 -29.50 3.66 -8.29
C ILE A 220 -30.00 4.45 -9.52
N GLN A 221 -29.13 4.75 -10.45
CA GLN A 221 -29.49 5.48 -11.68
C GLN A 221 -30.47 4.68 -12.57
N SER A 222 -30.30 3.35 -12.63
CA SER A 222 -31.22 2.47 -13.36
C SER A 222 -32.59 2.33 -12.69
N GLY A 223 -32.77 2.84 -11.46
CA GLY A 223 -33.99 2.71 -10.69
C GLY A 223 -34.24 1.29 -10.16
N ASP A 224 -33.21 0.49 -9.98
CA ASP A 224 -33.32 -0.87 -9.45
C ASP A 224 -34.00 -0.91 -8.09
N ASN A 225 -34.72 -2.00 -7.79
CA ASN A 225 -35.30 -2.23 -6.48
C ASN A 225 -34.18 -2.30 -5.40
N PRO A 226 -34.31 -1.57 -4.26
CA PRO A 226 -33.31 -1.59 -3.19
C PRO A 226 -32.86 -2.99 -2.75
N ARG A 227 -33.78 -3.97 -2.68
CA ARG A 227 -33.43 -5.37 -2.40
C ARG A 227 -32.58 -6.02 -3.50
N VAL A 228 -32.77 -5.63 -4.75
CA VAL A 228 -31.96 -6.11 -5.88
C VAL A 228 -30.58 -5.44 -5.82
N VAL A 229 -30.53 -4.15 -5.50
CA VAL A 229 -29.27 -3.41 -5.29
C VAL A 229 -28.46 -4.09 -4.18
N GLU A 230 -29.08 -4.35 -3.03
CA GLU A 230 -28.44 -5.04 -1.91
C GLU A 230 -27.89 -6.41 -2.32
N SER A 231 -28.75 -7.27 -2.90
CA SER A 231 -28.35 -8.61 -3.34
C SER A 231 -27.18 -8.56 -4.34
N LYS A 232 -27.20 -7.60 -5.27
CA LYS A 232 -26.13 -7.37 -6.25
C LYS A 232 -24.83 -6.92 -5.59
N LEU A 233 -24.89 -5.98 -4.67
CA LEU A 233 -23.70 -5.44 -3.99
C LEU A 233 -23.10 -6.45 -3.01
N LEU A 234 -23.91 -7.24 -2.33
CA LEU A 234 -23.43 -8.30 -1.44
C LEU A 234 -22.59 -9.36 -2.17
N THR A 235 -22.76 -9.53 -3.49
CA THR A 235 -21.92 -10.49 -4.25
C THR A 235 -20.44 -10.13 -4.27
N TYR A 236 -20.08 -8.87 -4.04
CA TYR A 236 -18.70 -8.44 -3.94
C TYR A 236 -18.01 -8.83 -2.61
N LEU A 237 -18.80 -9.18 -1.58
CA LEU A 237 -18.26 -9.56 -0.27
C LEU A 237 -17.97 -11.07 -0.19
N PRO A 238 -16.99 -11.46 0.64
CA PRO A 238 -16.76 -12.85 0.98
C PRO A 238 -18.01 -13.48 1.65
N PRO A 239 -18.24 -14.81 1.49
CA PRO A 239 -19.43 -15.48 2.01
C PRO A 239 -19.68 -15.26 3.51
N ALA A 240 -18.61 -15.23 4.32
CA ALA A 240 -18.72 -15.02 5.77
C ALA A 240 -19.28 -13.62 6.12
N GLN A 241 -18.86 -12.58 5.36
CA GLN A 241 -19.35 -11.21 5.59
C GLN A 241 -20.79 -11.05 5.08
N ARG A 242 -21.17 -11.71 3.97
CA ARG A 242 -22.57 -11.74 3.49
C ARG A 242 -23.51 -12.31 4.55
N ALA A 243 -23.17 -13.49 5.06
CA ALA A 243 -24.01 -14.15 6.07
C ALA A 243 -24.18 -13.30 7.34
N ALA A 244 -23.15 -12.54 7.74
CA ALA A 244 -23.24 -11.65 8.89
C ALA A 244 -24.20 -10.47 8.65
N ILE A 245 -24.25 -9.93 7.43
CA ILE A 245 -25.16 -8.83 7.07
C ILE A 245 -26.59 -9.36 6.94
N GLU A 246 -26.81 -10.50 6.29
CA GLU A 246 -28.11 -11.14 6.12
C GLU A 246 -28.76 -11.54 7.46
N GLN A 247 -27.97 -11.89 8.48
CA GLN A 247 -28.45 -12.20 9.83
C GLN A 247 -28.77 -10.93 10.66
N ALA A 248 -28.22 -9.78 10.30
CA ALA A 248 -28.42 -8.52 11.01
C ALA A 248 -29.54 -7.65 10.41
N ALA A 249 -30.10 -8.05 9.25
CA ALA A 249 -31.21 -7.40 8.54
C ALA A 249 -32.54 -8.07 8.85
#